data_5955ac547d90912009324e5211c9ffef
#
_entry.id   5955ac547d90912009324e5211c9ffef
#
_cell.length_a   1.000
_cell.length_b   1.000
_cell.length_c   1.000
_cell.angle_alpha   90.00
_cell.angle_beta   90.00
_cell.angle_gamma   90.00
#
_symmetry.space_group_name_H-M   'P 1'
#
loop_
_entity.id
_entity.type
_entity.pdbx_description
1 polymer ?
#
loop_
_entity_poly.entity_id
_entity_poly.type
_entity_poly.pdbx_seq_one_letter_code
_entity_poly.pdbx_strand_id
1 'polypeptide(L)'
;MIAKSFDLYKKSLGLIPGGSQMFNKRPLTYGSAPYPIFAERAEGPYLYDVDGNRYVDYLLAYGAIHLGYNYPAVKKFVRDETDKRTIHSVNDPLEIELAEELTNTIPSAEMVKYFLSGSEATTAAVRIARAHTGRNMIVKWGYHGWHDWTRIVRGCPTRGMVDYLRMINCPVESITHVPEEVSNSTIELEYNNG
;
A
#
# COMPACT_ATOMS: atom_id res chain seq x y z
N MET A 1 20.30 19.28 -5.97
CA MET A 1 21.31 18.20 -5.81
C MET A 1 20.75 17.27 -4.74
N ILE A 2 20.84 15.95 -4.90
CA ILE A 2 20.22 14.94 -3.98
C ILE A 2 21.28 14.02 -3.36
N ALA A 3 22.38 14.62 -2.87
CA ALA A 3 23.54 13.89 -2.37
C ALA A 3 23.22 13.09 -1.07
N LYS A 4 22.55 13.73 -0.10
CA LYS A 4 22.14 13.06 1.14
C LYS A 4 21.18 11.91 0.87
N SER A 5 20.24 12.09 -0.05
CA SER A 5 19.31 11.04 -0.48
C SER A 5 20.05 9.81 -1.02
N PHE A 6 21.09 10.02 -1.85
CA PHE A 6 21.90 8.92 -2.38
C PHE A 6 22.71 8.20 -1.30
N ASP A 7 23.30 8.93 -0.36
CA ASP A 7 24.07 8.33 0.75
C ASP A 7 23.15 7.50 1.66
N LEU A 8 21.97 8.00 1.97
CA LEU A 8 20.95 7.25 2.71
C LEU A 8 20.50 6.00 1.95
N TYR A 9 20.32 6.11 0.63
CA TYR A 9 19.93 4.96 -0.20
C TYR A 9 21.02 3.89 -0.22
N LYS A 10 22.29 4.24 -0.40
CA LYS A 10 23.41 3.29 -0.28
C LYS A 10 23.40 2.57 1.06
N LYS A 11 23.20 3.32 2.14
CA LYS A 11 23.10 2.75 3.50
C LYS A 11 21.89 1.80 3.62
N SER A 12 20.74 2.18 3.04
CA SER A 12 19.52 1.37 3.11
C SER A 12 19.64 0.05 2.38
N LEU A 13 20.40 -0.03 1.28
CA LEU A 13 20.64 -1.28 0.53
C LEU A 13 21.30 -2.38 1.38
N GLY A 14 22.09 -2.01 2.38
CA GLY A 14 22.69 -2.97 3.32
C GLY A 14 21.78 -3.37 4.49
N LEU A 15 20.65 -2.70 4.68
CA LEU A 15 19.78 -2.85 5.85
C LEU A 15 18.35 -3.28 5.48
N ILE A 16 17.89 -2.93 4.29
CA ILE A 16 16.53 -3.13 3.84
C ILE A 16 16.56 -3.78 2.45
N PRO A 17 15.91 -4.91 2.25
CA PRO A 17 15.86 -5.56 0.94
C PRO A 17 15.40 -4.61 -0.16
N GLY A 18 16.26 -4.34 -1.15
CA GLY A 18 16.01 -3.37 -2.22
C GLY A 18 16.00 -1.91 -1.79
N GLY A 19 16.49 -1.58 -0.58
CA GLY A 19 16.64 -0.22 -0.06
C GLY A 19 15.35 0.50 0.32
N SER A 20 14.21 -0.19 0.31
CA SER A 20 12.90 0.41 0.62
C SER A 20 11.93 -0.63 1.16
N GLN A 21 11.11 -0.24 2.14
CA GLN A 21 10.05 -1.10 2.68
C GLN A 21 8.91 -1.35 1.67
N MET A 22 8.72 -0.43 0.72
CA MET A 22 7.72 -0.60 -0.33
C MET A 22 8.38 -0.65 -1.70
N PHE A 23 8.00 -1.62 -2.50
CA PHE A 23 8.49 -1.77 -3.86
C PHE A 23 8.35 -0.49 -4.68
N ASN A 24 7.18 0.11 -4.65
CA ASN A 24 6.87 1.32 -5.42
C ASN A 24 7.61 2.59 -4.94
N LYS A 25 8.27 2.56 -3.78
CA LYS A 25 9.10 3.67 -3.28
C LYS A 25 10.58 3.53 -3.65
N ARG A 26 10.96 2.52 -4.41
CA ARG A 26 12.34 2.35 -4.88
C ARG A 26 12.66 3.40 -5.95
N PRO A 27 13.87 3.99 -5.94
CA PRO A 27 14.25 5.04 -6.90
C PRO A 27 14.05 4.65 -8.37
N LEU A 28 14.29 3.41 -8.70
CA LEU A 28 14.20 2.90 -10.08
C LEU A 28 12.75 2.73 -10.59
N THR A 29 11.76 2.78 -9.72
CA THR A 29 10.35 2.65 -10.10
C THR A 29 9.89 3.84 -10.95
N TYR A 30 10.48 5.00 -10.76
CA TYR A 30 10.09 6.25 -11.41
C TYR A 30 11.09 6.73 -12.48
N GLY A 31 12.03 5.87 -12.88
CA GLY A 31 13.00 6.18 -13.94
C GLY A 31 14.25 6.90 -13.44
N SER A 32 15.04 7.43 -14.40
CA SER A 32 16.33 8.09 -14.16
C SER A 32 16.24 9.58 -13.81
N ALA A 33 15.04 10.15 -13.75
CA ALA A 33 14.85 11.56 -13.40
C ALA A 33 15.16 11.82 -11.92
N PRO A 34 15.54 13.04 -11.52
CA PRO A 34 15.70 13.39 -10.12
C PRO A 34 14.36 13.26 -9.39
N TYR A 35 14.21 12.16 -8.69
CA TYR A 35 13.04 11.84 -7.86
C TYR A 35 13.45 11.87 -6.40
N PRO A 36 12.64 12.46 -5.49
CA PRO A 36 12.97 12.44 -4.06
C PRO A 36 12.93 11.00 -3.55
N ILE A 37 14.05 10.54 -2.99
CA ILE A 37 14.18 9.18 -2.44
C ILE A 37 13.70 9.15 -0.99
N PHE A 38 14.08 10.17 -0.20
CA PHE A 38 13.73 10.30 1.21
C PHE A 38 13.13 11.66 1.50
N ALA A 39 11.93 11.66 2.07
CA ALA A 39 11.28 12.86 2.55
C ALA A 39 11.65 13.12 4.02
N GLU A 40 11.94 14.38 4.35
CA GLU A 40 12.15 14.82 5.72
C GLU A 40 10.88 15.42 6.33
N ARG A 41 10.12 16.16 5.53
CA ARG A 41 8.86 16.78 5.97
C ARG A 41 7.89 16.94 4.81
N ALA A 42 6.63 17.17 5.14
CA ALA A 42 5.60 17.45 4.15
C ALA A 42 4.55 18.40 4.73
N GLU A 43 3.91 19.24 3.89
CA GLU A 43 2.88 20.18 4.29
C GLU A 43 1.99 20.56 3.11
N GLY A 44 0.68 20.54 3.29
CA GLY A 44 -0.27 20.79 2.20
C GLY A 44 0.03 19.91 0.98
N PRO A 45 0.22 20.48 -0.22
CA PRO A 45 0.55 19.71 -1.41
C PRO A 45 2.05 19.43 -1.58
N TYR A 46 2.89 19.86 -0.64
CA TYR A 46 4.34 19.85 -0.79
C TYR A 46 5.02 18.78 0.04
N LEU A 47 6.00 18.13 -0.59
CA LEU A 47 6.95 17.22 0.04
C LEU A 47 8.35 17.86 -0.03
N TYR A 48 9.11 17.74 1.04
CA TYR A 48 10.49 18.23 1.11
C TYR A 48 11.42 17.05 1.37
N ASP A 49 12.44 16.92 0.53
CA ASP A 49 13.42 15.86 0.69
C ASP A 49 14.49 16.21 1.75
N VAL A 50 15.30 15.22 2.09
CA VAL A 50 16.41 15.39 3.05
C VAL A 50 17.53 16.31 2.55
N ASP A 51 17.52 16.64 1.28
CA ASP A 51 18.45 17.59 0.64
C ASP A 51 17.90 19.02 0.61
N GLY A 52 16.66 19.24 1.10
CA GLY A 52 15.99 20.53 1.19
C GLY A 52 15.23 20.95 -0.07
N ASN A 53 15.11 20.07 -1.07
CA ASN A 53 14.33 20.39 -2.26
C ASN A 53 12.84 20.23 -1.98
N ARG A 54 12.03 21.09 -2.61
CA ARG A 54 10.56 21.07 -2.53
C ARG A 54 9.94 20.50 -3.80
N TYR A 55 9.00 19.60 -3.63
CA TYR A 55 8.24 18.98 -4.71
C TYR A 55 6.74 19.13 -4.48
N VAL A 56 5.96 19.23 -5.56
CA VAL A 56 4.51 19.05 -5.49
C VAL A 56 4.22 17.55 -5.58
N ASP A 57 3.52 17.01 -4.58
CA ASP A 57 3.17 15.60 -4.57
C ASP A 57 1.83 15.34 -5.26
N TYR A 58 1.88 14.81 -6.47
CA TYR A 58 0.70 14.35 -7.20
C TYR A 58 0.31 12.90 -6.90
N LEU A 59 1.16 12.16 -6.17
CA LEU A 59 0.90 10.77 -5.82
C LEU A 59 -0.03 10.64 -4.61
N LEU A 60 -0.11 11.68 -3.77
CA LEU A 60 -0.98 11.79 -2.60
C LEU A 60 -0.84 10.60 -1.64
N ALA A 61 0.39 10.10 -1.44
CA ALA A 61 0.67 8.89 -0.66
C ALA A 61 -0.23 7.70 -1.06
N TYR A 62 -0.38 7.49 -2.37
CA TYR A 62 -1.29 6.48 -2.96
C TYR A 62 -2.75 6.66 -2.56
N GLY A 63 -3.20 7.90 -2.44
CA GLY A 63 -4.57 8.25 -2.09
C GLY A 63 -4.87 8.35 -0.59
N ALA A 64 -3.86 8.24 0.28
CA ALA A 64 -4.08 8.31 1.73
C ALA A 64 -4.23 9.75 2.26
N ILE A 65 -3.78 10.77 1.50
CA ILE A 65 -3.73 12.17 1.96
C ILE A 65 -4.57 13.12 1.10
N HIS A 66 -5.84 12.81 0.87
CA HIS A 66 -6.72 13.64 0.03
C HIS A 66 -6.83 15.10 0.47
N LEU A 67 -6.68 15.39 1.76
CA LEU A 67 -6.73 16.74 2.31
C LEU A 67 -5.37 17.45 2.30
N GLY A 68 -4.34 16.80 1.79
CA GLY A 68 -2.95 17.25 1.86
C GLY A 68 -2.25 16.84 3.16
N TYR A 69 -0.94 17.03 3.16
CA TYR A 69 -0.08 16.69 4.31
C TYR A 69 -0.36 17.59 5.51
N ASN A 70 -0.38 16.98 6.69
CA ASN A 70 -0.52 17.68 7.97
C ASN A 70 -1.76 18.59 8.04
N TYR A 71 -2.89 18.18 7.45
CA TYR A 71 -4.12 18.93 7.52
C TYR A 71 -4.45 19.30 8.97
N PRO A 72 -4.63 20.61 9.30
CA PRO A 72 -4.59 21.08 10.70
C PRO A 72 -5.61 20.41 11.61
N ALA A 73 -6.85 20.25 11.15
CA ALA A 73 -7.93 19.66 11.96
C ALA A 73 -7.65 18.17 12.25
N VAL A 74 -7.22 17.40 11.25
CA VAL A 74 -6.85 15.98 11.42
C VAL A 74 -5.67 15.85 12.35
N LYS A 75 -4.63 16.65 12.16
CA LYS A 75 -3.43 16.65 13.02
C LYS A 75 -3.75 16.96 14.47
N LYS A 76 -4.62 17.95 14.70
CA LYS A 76 -5.07 18.29 16.05
C LYS A 76 -5.84 17.13 16.69
N PHE A 77 -6.82 16.59 15.97
CA PHE A 77 -7.62 15.45 16.46
C PHE A 77 -6.76 14.26 16.82
N VAL A 78 -5.82 13.85 15.93
CA VAL A 78 -4.92 12.73 16.19
C VAL A 78 -4.07 12.96 17.45
N ARG A 79 -3.54 14.17 17.66
CA ARG A 79 -2.79 14.50 18.88
C ARG A 79 -3.66 14.38 20.12
N ASP A 80 -4.82 15.03 20.10
CA ASP A 80 -5.74 15.06 21.24
C ASP A 80 -6.18 13.63 21.63
N GLU A 81 -6.40 12.75 20.65
CA GLU A 81 -6.80 11.37 20.92
C GLU A 81 -5.61 10.50 21.36
N THR A 82 -4.43 10.71 20.79
CA THR A 82 -3.22 9.97 21.20
C THR A 82 -2.81 10.31 22.62
N ASP A 83 -3.02 11.55 23.08
CA ASP A 83 -2.76 11.96 24.46
C ASP A 83 -3.72 11.28 25.47
N LYS A 84 -4.92 10.91 25.04
CA LYS A 84 -5.90 10.19 25.88
C LYS A 84 -5.68 8.68 25.88
N ARG A 85 -5.29 8.12 24.74
CA ARG A 85 -5.25 6.67 24.50
C ARG A 85 -4.41 6.30 23.30
N THR A 86 -3.85 5.11 23.30
CA THR A 86 -3.15 4.52 22.16
C THR A 86 -3.76 3.20 21.72
N ILE A 87 -3.77 2.21 22.58
CA ILE A 87 -4.35 0.88 22.36
C ILE A 87 -5.11 0.46 23.62
N HIS A 88 -6.27 -0.16 23.44
CA HIS A 88 -7.10 -0.73 24.51
C HIS A 88 -7.24 -2.25 24.37
N SER A 89 -7.46 -2.91 25.51
CA SER A 89 -7.89 -4.32 25.54
C SER A 89 -9.42 -4.47 25.35
N VAL A 90 -10.13 -3.36 25.26
CA VAL A 90 -11.60 -3.28 25.07
C VAL A 90 -11.89 -2.35 23.90
N ASN A 91 -13.14 -2.35 23.43
CA ASN A 91 -13.55 -1.53 22.29
C ASN A 91 -13.44 -0.03 22.59
N ASP A 92 -13.14 0.75 21.56
CA ASP A 92 -13.09 2.20 21.62
C ASP A 92 -14.39 2.81 21.06
N PRO A 93 -14.99 3.81 21.71
CA PRO A 93 -16.18 4.51 21.19
C PRO A 93 -16.01 5.07 19.77
N LEU A 94 -14.81 5.51 19.40
CA LEU A 94 -14.53 6.00 18.05
C LEU A 94 -14.78 4.96 16.94
N GLU A 95 -14.70 3.66 17.26
CA GLU A 95 -15.06 2.60 16.31
C GLU A 95 -16.53 2.68 15.91
N ILE A 96 -17.39 3.00 16.86
CA ILE A 96 -18.84 3.14 16.64
C ILE A 96 -19.14 4.42 15.88
N GLU A 97 -18.56 5.52 16.29
CA GLU A 97 -18.75 6.82 15.62
C GLU A 97 -18.34 6.77 14.15
N LEU A 98 -17.19 6.14 13.86
CA LEU A 98 -16.73 5.95 12.48
C LEU A 98 -17.63 4.99 11.70
N ALA A 99 -18.14 3.91 12.34
CA ALA A 99 -19.06 2.98 11.69
C ALA A 99 -20.38 3.66 11.31
N GLU A 100 -20.93 4.48 12.19
CA GLU A 100 -22.13 5.28 11.91
C GLU A 100 -21.91 6.23 10.72
N GLU A 101 -20.80 6.95 10.69
CA GLU A 101 -20.47 7.86 9.57
C GLU A 101 -20.34 7.10 8.25
N LEU A 102 -19.66 5.94 8.25
CA LEU A 102 -19.49 5.14 7.05
C LEU A 102 -20.80 4.53 6.54
N THR A 103 -21.64 4.02 7.43
CA THR A 103 -22.95 3.46 7.03
C THR A 103 -23.93 4.52 6.58
N ASN A 104 -23.85 5.73 7.08
CA ASN A 104 -24.65 6.87 6.63
C ASN A 104 -24.16 7.43 5.28
N THR A 105 -22.87 7.35 5.00
CA THR A 105 -22.25 7.93 3.79
C THR A 105 -22.23 6.97 2.62
N ILE A 106 -22.04 5.68 2.86
CA ILE A 106 -21.90 4.64 1.82
C ILE A 106 -23.22 3.85 1.73
N PRO A 107 -24.02 4.02 0.66
CA PRO A 107 -25.35 3.41 0.56
C PRO A 107 -25.40 1.87 0.67
N SER A 108 -24.32 1.20 0.31
CA SER A 108 -24.20 -0.27 0.37
C SER A 108 -23.60 -0.79 1.66
N ALA A 109 -23.18 0.07 2.58
CA ALA A 109 -22.56 -0.32 3.84
C ALA A 109 -23.64 -0.49 4.94
N GLU A 110 -24.02 -1.72 5.22
CA GLU A 110 -24.92 -2.03 6.35
C GLU A 110 -24.14 -2.23 7.66
N MET A 111 -22.92 -2.77 7.56
CA MET A 111 -22.02 -3.03 8.67
C MET A 111 -20.57 -2.79 8.26
N VAL A 112 -19.72 -2.47 9.22
CA VAL A 112 -18.31 -2.13 8.98
C VAL A 112 -17.38 -3.02 9.81
N LYS A 113 -16.28 -3.44 9.20
CA LYS A 113 -15.15 -4.09 9.87
C LYS A 113 -13.85 -3.41 9.47
N TYR A 114 -13.04 -3.04 10.46
CA TYR A 114 -11.77 -2.34 10.25
C TYR A 114 -10.60 -3.33 10.19
N PHE A 115 -9.59 -2.97 9.37
CA PHE A 115 -8.33 -3.67 9.23
C PHE A 115 -7.17 -2.68 9.15
N LEU A 116 -5.96 -3.10 9.50
CA LEU A 116 -4.78 -2.22 9.49
C LEU A 116 -4.23 -1.96 8.08
N SER A 117 -4.54 -2.82 7.12
CA SER A 117 -4.05 -2.68 5.74
C SER A 117 -5.10 -3.06 4.72
N GLY A 118 -4.97 -2.53 3.50
CA GLY A 118 -5.80 -2.92 2.37
C GLY A 118 -5.66 -4.40 2.02
N SER A 119 -4.49 -5.00 2.21
CA SER A 119 -4.27 -6.44 1.99
C SER A 119 -5.10 -7.30 2.95
N GLU A 120 -5.18 -6.91 4.22
CA GLU A 120 -6.02 -7.59 5.20
C GLU A 120 -7.51 -7.43 4.88
N ALA A 121 -7.92 -6.21 4.51
CA ALA A 121 -9.31 -5.92 4.14
C ALA A 121 -9.76 -6.74 2.92
N THR A 122 -8.95 -6.80 1.87
CA THR A 122 -9.27 -7.60 0.67
C THR A 122 -9.28 -9.10 0.97
N THR A 123 -8.39 -9.59 1.83
CA THR A 123 -8.39 -11.00 2.27
C THR A 123 -9.63 -11.32 3.09
N ALA A 124 -10.05 -10.44 3.98
CA ALA A 124 -11.28 -10.61 4.74
C ALA A 124 -12.50 -10.63 3.81
N ALA A 125 -12.58 -9.73 2.83
CA ALA A 125 -13.64 -9.71 1.82
C ALA A 125 -13.72 -11.03 1.04
N VAL A 126 -12.58 -11.56 0.59
CA VAL A 126 -12.51 -12.85 -0.10
C VAL A 126 -12.99 -13.99 0.82
N ARG A 127 -12.60 -14.00 2.10
CA ARG A 127 -13.07 -15.03 3.06
C ARG A 127 -14.58 -14.96 3.27
N ILE A 128 -15.14 -13.76 3.42
CA ILE A 128 -16.59 -13.57 3.56
C ILE A 128 -17.31 -14.03 2.28
N ALA A 129 -16.83 -13.65 1.10
CA ALA A 129 -17.42 -14.05 -0.17
C ALA A 129 -17.41 -15.58 -0.35
N ARG A 130 -16.29 -16.25 -0.01
CA ARG A 130 -16.20 -17.72 -0.04
C ARG A 130 -17.18 -18.37 0.94
N ALA A 131 -17.23 -17.87 2.16
CA ALA A 131 -18.15 -18.39 3.18
C ALA A 131 -19.63 -18.25 2.77
N HIS A 132 -19.98 -17.11 2.19
CA HIS A 132 -21.36 -16.84 1.75
C HIS A 132 -21.77 -17.65 0.52
N THR A 133 -20.86 -17.80 -0.46
CA THR A 133 -21.18 -18.42 -1.74
C THR A 133 -20.87 -19.91 -1.81
N GLY A 134 -20.06 -20.45 -0.91
CA GLY A 134 -19.50 -21.80 -0.99
C GLY A 134 -18.49 -21.99 -2.14
N ARG A 135 -18.10 -20.92 -2.85
CA ARG A 135 -17.19 -20.98 -4.00
C ARG A 135 -15.76 -20.66 -3.58
N ASN A 136 -14.79 -21.42 -4.11
CA ASN A 136 -13.38 -21.24 -3.79
C ASN A 136 -12.64 -20.34 -4.78
N MET A 137 -13.08 -20.32 -6.05
CA MET A 137 -12.40 -19.59 -7.12
C MET A 137 -12.61 -18.08 -7.01
N ILE A 138 -11.53 -17.34 -7.24
CA ILE A 138 -11.50 -15.88 -7.31
C ILE A 138 -11.12 -15.45 -8.72
N VAL A 139 -11.79 -14.45 -9.24
CA VAL A 139 -11.41 -13.76 -10.46
C VAL A 139 -10.98 -12.34 -10.09
N LYS A 140 -9.82 -11.94 -10.56
CA LYS A 140 -9.26 -10.60 -10.31
C LYS A 140 -8.54 -10.03 -11.52
N TRP A 141 -8.27 -8.73 -11.49
CA TRP A 141 -7.29 -8.06 -12.36
C TRP A 141 -6.46 -7.07 -11.52
N GLY A 142 -5.20 -6.84 -11.92
CA GLY A 142 -4.33 -5.87 -11.24
C GLY A 142 -3.94 -6.26 -9.81
N TYR A 143 -3.49 -5.27 -9.04
CA TYR A 143 -2.96 -5.44 -7.69
C TYR A 143 -4.05 -5.32 -6.63
N HIS A 144 -4.17 -6.30 -5.76
CA HIS A 144 -5.18 -6.34 -4.67
C HIS A 144 -4.57 -6.64 -3.29
N GLY A 145 -3.31 -6.36 -3.10
CA GLY A 145 -2.62 -6.62 -1.84
C GLY A 145 -1.52 -7.67 -1.97
N TRP A 146 -0.80 -7.89 -0.87
CA TRP A 146 0.39 -8.76 -0.82
C TRP A 146 0.10 -10.03 0.00
N HIS A 147 -0.93 -10.76 -0.38
CA HIS A 147 -1.29 -12.05 0.21
C HIS A 147 -1.28 -13.14 -0.85
N ASP A 148 -1.08 -14.39 -0.44
CA ASP A 148 -0.87 -15.53 -1.34
C ASP A 148 -1.98 -15.71 -2.38
N TRP A 149 -3.25 -15.51 -1.99
CA TRP A 149 -4.38 -15.63 -2.91
C TRP A 149 -4.37 -14.60 -4.05
N THR A 150 -3.62 -13.50 -3.91
CA THR A 150 -3.56 -12.47 -4.94
C THR A 150 -2.70 -12.87 -6.14
N ARG A 151 -1.96 -13.98 -6.06
CA ARG A 151 -1.12 -14.50 -7.16
C ARG A 151 -0.22 -13.45 -7.80
N ILE A 152 0.40 -12.59 -7.01
CA ILE A 152 1.18 -11.45 -7.50
C ILE A 152 2.22 -11.81 -8.57
N VAL A 153 2.52 -13.09 -8.77
CA VAL A 153 3.75 -13.45 -9.43
C VAL A 153 3.62 -14.26 -10.70
N ARG A 154 2.55 -14.96 -10.96
CA ARG A 154 2.42 -15.66 -12.27
C ARG A 154 2.03 -14.74 -13.43
N GLY A 155 1.83 -13.50 -13.18
CA GLY A 155 1.51 -12.49 -14.16
C GLY A 155 1.82 -11.11 -13.61
N CYS A 156 3.04 -10.88 -13.08
CA CYS A 156 3.42 -9.51 -12.77
C CYS A 156 3.45 -8.77 -14.09
N PRO A 157 2.41 -8.00 -14.40
CA PRO A 157 2.11 -7.59 -15.77
C PRO A 157 2.96 -6.42 -16.21
N THR A 158 3.75 -5.84 -15.33
CA THR A 158 4.62 -4.77 -15.77
C THR A 158 5.97 -5.37 -16.16
N ARG A 159 6.21 -5.36 -17.45
CA ARG A 159 7.52 -5.63 -18.06
C ARG A 159 8.65 -4.98 -17.25
N GLY A 160 8.39 -3.78 -16.71
CA GLY A 160 9.32 -3.07 -15.83
C GLY A 160 9.61 -3.76 -14.50
N MET A 161 8.68 -4.51 -13.91
CA MET A 161 8.91 -5.28 -12.67
C MET A 161 9.83 -6.46 -12.95
N VAL A 162 9.59 -7.21 -14.03
CA VAL A 162 10.42 -8.34 -14.44
C VAL A 162 11.83 -7.87 -14.81
N ASP A 163 11.92 -6.78 -15.57
CA ASP A 163 13.21 -6.22 -15.98
C ASP A 163 13.97 -5.66 -14.76
N TYR A 164 13.28 -5.06 -13.80
CA TYR A 164 13.89 -4.63 -12.55
C TYR A 164 14.43 -5.81 -11.71
N LEU A 165 13.65 -6.87 -11.56
CA LEU A 165 14.08 -8.07 -10.81
C LEU A 165 15.29 -8.74 -11.47
N ARG A 166 15.32 -8.80 -12.80
CA ARG A 166 16.48 -9.27 -13.56
C ARG A 166 17.70 -8.38 -13.35
N MET A 167 17.52 -7.07 -13.36
CA MET A 167 18.61 -6.09 -13.15
C MET A 167 19.26 -6.20 -11.77
N ILE A 168 18.51 -6.55 -10.73
CA ILE A 168 19.02 -6.75 -9.36
C ILE A 168 19.42 -8.21 -9.09
N ASN A 169 19.54 -9.05 -10.13
CA ASN A 169 19.83 -10.49 -10.02
C ASN A 169 18.90 -11.23 -9.03
N CYS A 170 17.67 -10.78 -8.87
CA CYS A 170 16.68 -11.50 -8.08
C CYS A 170 16.00 -12.53 -9.00
N PRO A 171 16.12 -13.84 -8.73
CA PRO A 171 15.40 -14.84 -9.51
C PRO A 171 13.91 -14.58 -9.39
N VAL A 172 13.24 -14.38 -10.52
CA VAL A 172 11.78 -14.11 -10.54
C VAL A 172 11.04 -15.25 -9.85
N GLU A 173 11.53 -16.46 -9.99
CA GLU A 173 11.02 -17.67 -9.36
C GLU A 173 11.08 -17.62 -7.82
N SER A 174 12.08 -16.93 -7.24
CA SER A 174 12.29 -16.90 -5.79
C SER A 174 11.29 -16.05 -5.02
N ILE A 175 10.55 -15.20 -5.71
CA ILE A 175 9.48 -14.37 -5.10
C ILE A 175 8.09 -14.95 -5.33
N THR A 176 8.01 -16.16 -5.91
CA THR A 176 6.77 -16.77 -6.41
C THR A 176 6.33 -17.99 -5.63
N HIS A 177 6.86 -18.21 -4.45
CA HIS A 177 6.52 -19.38 -3.64
C HIS A 177 5.15 -19.25 -2.96
N VAL A 178 4.12 -19.07 -3.78
CA VAL A 178 2.74 -19.28 -3.35
C VAL A 178 2.41 -20.76 -3.59
N PRO A 179 1.86 -21.48 -2.59
CA PRO A 179 1.45 -22.86 -2.77
C PRO A 179 0.55 -23.04 -3.99
N GLU A 180 0.72 -24.15 -4.72
CA GLU A 180 0.03 -24.36 -5.98
C GLU A 180 -1.49 -24.37 -5.82
N GLU A 181 -1.99 -24.95 -4.75
CA GLU A 181 -3.41 -24.99 -4.42
C GLU A 181 -4.01 -23.61 -4.23
N VAL A 182 -3.25 -22.70 -3.57
CA VAL A 182 -3.68 -21.31 -3.38
C VAL A 182 -3.61 -20.57 -4.71
N SER A 183 -2.52 -20.74 -5.46
CA SER A 183 -2.34 -20.14 -6.77
C SER A 183 -3.44 -20.58 -7.76
N ASN A 184 -3.84 -21.84 -7.75
CA ASN A 184 -4.89 -22.37 -8.63
C ASN A 184 -6.30 -21.93 -8.23
N SER A 185 -6.48 -21.36 -7.04
CA SER A 185 -7.77 -20.81 -6.60
C SER A 185 -8.04 -19.38 -7.11
N THR A 186 -7.14 -18.80 -7.90
CA THR A 186 -7.29 -17.43 -8.41
C THR A 186 -7.02 -17.39 -9.91
N ILE A 187 -7.96 -16.79 -10.66
CA ILE A 187 -7.84 -16.50 -12.08
C ILE A 187 -7.54 -15.01 -12.25
N GLU A 188 -6.48 -14.69 -12.96
CA GLU A 188 -6.15 -13.30 -13.31
C GLU A 188 -6.60 -13.02 -14.74
N LEU A 189 -7.38 -11.96 -14.91
CA LEU A 189 -7.80 -11.45 -16.21
C LEU A 189 -6.99 -10.22 -16.57
N GLU A 190 -6.71 -10.06 -17.85
CA GLU A 190 -6.17 -8.80 -18.35
C GLU A 190 -7.29 -7.76 -18.41
N TYR A 191 -6.98 -6.53 -17.96
CA TYR A 191 -7.93 -5.44 -18.01
C TYR A 191 -8.22 -5.05 -19.47
N ASN A 192 -9.50 -4.96 -19.82
CA ASN A 192 -9.99 -4.52 -21.13
C ASN A 192 -9.47 -5.36 -22.33
N ASN A 193 -9.16 -6.63 -22.10
CA ASN A 193 -8.85 -7.61 -23.14
C ASN A 193 -10.11 -8.47 -23.36
N GLY A 194 -10.90 -8.11 -24.38
CA GLY A 194 -12.11 -8.81 -24.79
C GLY A 194 -11.82 -9.91 -25.81
#